data_ba4538abb8290383d86f75e4aaf628ad
#
_entry.id   ba4538abb8290383d86f75e4aaf628ad
#
_cell.length_a   1.000
_cell.length_b   1.000
_cell.length_c   1.000
_cell.angle_alpha   90.00
_cell.angle_beta   90.00
_cell.angle_gamma   90.00
#
_symmetry.space_group_name_H-M   'P 1'
#
loop_
_entity.id
_entity.type
_entity.pdbx_description
1 polymer ?
#
loop_
_entity_poly.entity_id
_entity_poly.type
_entity_poly.pdbx_seq_one_letter_code
_entity_poly.pdbx_strand_id
1 'polypeptide(L)'
;MTSADKSDESVERIETDERVLECARAVRAELPRLIGPLAAERRRELDTRLAQALARPGDAGTVERILVVLQSEPELRTWAAHFLEAGNPPRYTERGDYQPLPGSGEAVQATRYSCPEHDFAWYRAFLDEPPPRCPTHGHALVREDPPSC
;
A
#
# COMPACT_ATOMS: atom_id res chain seq x y z
N MET A 1 -10.37 -1.60 37.17
CA MET A 1 -9.75 -1.70 36.78
C MET A 1 -8.89 -1.44 35.64
N THR A 2 -8.43 -1.44 34.86
CA THR A 2 -7.21 -1.69 34.19
C THR A 2 -6.90 -0.70 33.14
N SER A 3 -6.13 0.31 33.48
CA SER A 3 -5.53 1.24 32.54
C SER A 3 -4.67 0.52 31.50
N ALA A 4 -4.40 -0.76 31.66
CA ALA A 4 -3.65 -1.56 30.70
C ALA A 4 -4.44 -1.84 29.41
N ASP A 5 -5.76 -2.05 29.50
CA ASP A 5 -6.59 -2.32 28.34
C ASP A 5 -6.68 -1.16 27.38
N LYS A 6 -6.73 0.05 27.90
CA LYS A 6 -6.79 1.25 27.06
C LYS A 6 -5.48 1.50 26.31
N SER A 7 -4.36 1.13 26.92
CA SER A 7 -3.05 1.28 26.27
C SER A 7 -2.90 0.34 25.09
N ASP A 8 -3.33 -0.92 25.25
CA ASP A 8 -3.27 -1.92 24.18
C ASP A 8 -4.17 -1.54 23.00
N GLU A 9 -5.40 -1.10 23.28
CA GLU A 9 -6.29 -0.67 22.22
C GLU A 9 -5.74 0.52 21.45
N SER A 10 -5.11 1.46 22.14
CA SER A 10 -4.50 2.62 21.48
C SER A 10 -3.35 2.22 20.59
N VAL A 11 -2.48 1.32 21.04
CA VAL A 11 -1.35 0.83 20.25
C VAL A 11 -1.84 0.06 19.03
N GLU A 12 -2.81 -0.84 19.20
CA GLU A 12 -3.39 -1.58 18.07
C GLU A 12 -4.01 -0.65 17.04
N ARG A 13 -4.70 0.39 17.49
CA ARG A 13 -5.32 1.36 16.59
C ARG A 13 -4.27 2.12 15.79
N ILE A 14 -3.19 2.56 16.43
CA ILE A 14 -2.10 3.25 15.76
C ILE A 14 -1.44 2.35 14.72
N GLU A 15 -1.19 1.10 15.06
CA GLU A 15 -0.61 0.14 14.13
C GLU A 15 -1.55 -0.12 12.95
N THR A 16 -2.85 -0.27 13.20
CA THR A 16 -3.85 -0.47 12.16
C THR A 16 -3.95 0.74 11.26
N ASP A 17 -3.97 1.94 11.83
CA ASP A 17 -4.02 3.18 11.07
C ASP A 17 -2.80 3.32 10.17
N GLU A 18 -1.61 3.02 10.68
CA GLU A 18 -0.38 3.08 9.89
C GLU A 18 -0.39 2.07 8.75
N ARG A 19 -0.94 0.88 8.96
CA ARG A 19 -1.10 -0.10 7.90
C ARG A 19 -2.06 0.37 6.81
N VAL A 20 -3.13 1.05 7.19
CA VAL A 20 -4.07 1.63 6.23
C VAL A 20 -3.39 2.73 5.42
N LEU A 21 -2.60 3.58 6.07
CA LEU A 21 -1.85 4.62 5.37
C LEU A 21 -0.85 4.00 4.39
N GLU A 22 -0.14 2.97 4.81
CA GLU A 22 0.81 2.29 3.94
C GLU A 22 0.11 1.59 2.77
N CYS A 23 -1.05 0.98 3.03
CA CYS A 23 -1.86 0.38 1.99
C CYS A 23 -2.26 1.42 0.93
N ALA A 24 -2.64 2.62 1.38
CA ALA A 24 -2.98 3.70 0.47
C ALA A 24 -1.79 4.12 -0.39
N ARG A 25 -0.61 4.23 0.22
CA ARG A 25 0.61 4.58 -0.52
C ARG A 25 0.94 3.55 -1.57
N ALA A 26 0.84 2.28 -1.21
CA ALA A 26 1.21 1.17 -2.10
C ALA A 26 0.19 0.96 -3.22
N VAL A 27 -1.10 1.10 -2.93
CA VAL A 27 -2.14 0.87 -3.95
C VAL A 27 -2.08 1.89 -5.07
N ARG A 28 -1.58 3.09 -4.81
CA ARG A 28 -1.45 4.11 -5.85
C ARG A 28 -0.60 3.61 -7.03
N ALA A 29 0.45 2.84 -6.74
CA ALA A 29 1.29 2.25 -7.77
C ALA A 29 0.56 1.16 -8.58
N GLU A 30 -0.47 0.56 -7.99
CA GLU A 30 -1.20 -0.54 -8.60
C GLU A 30 -2.48 -0.12 -9.32
N LEU A 31 -2.90 1.14 -9.16
CA LEU A 31 -4.15 1.60 -9.77
C LEU A 31 -4.24 1.37 -11.27
N PRO A 32 -3.17 1.61 -12.07
CA PRO A 32 -3.28 1.36 -13.51
C PRO A 32 -3.62 -0.08 -13.87
N ARG A 33 -3.16 -1.04 -13.06
CA ARG A 33 -3.45 -2.45 -13.29
C ARG A 33 -4.80 -2.86 -12.74
N LEU A 34 -5.15 -2.36 -11.54
CA LEU A 34 -6.37 -2.77 -10.86
C LEU A 34 -7.63 -2.18 -11.50
N ILE A 35 -7.56 -0.93 -11.93
CA ILE A 35 -8.72 -0.24 -12.50
C ILE A 35 -8.80 -0.43 -14.01
N GLY A 36 -7.67 -0.74 -14.64
CA GLY A 36 -7.60 -0.98 -16.07
C GLY A 36 -7.44 0.28 -16.90
N PRO A 37 -6.94 0.13 -18.14
CA PRO A 37 -6.62 1.27 -18.99
C PRO A 37 -7.83 2.03 -19.52
N LEU A 38 -9.00 1.40 -19.58
CA LEU A 38 -10.19 2.02 -20.13
C LEU A 38 -10.91 2.95 -19.15
N ALA A 39 -10.52 2.94 -17.89
CA ALA A 39 -11.13 3.75 -16.84
C ALA A 39 -10.15 4.79 -16.31
N ALA A 40 -9.48 5.52 -17.22
CA ALA A 40 -8.46 6.48 -16.85
C ALA A 40 -8.98 7.60 -15.94
N GLU A 41 -10.19 8.07 -16.16
CA GLU A 41 -10.80 9.12 -15.33
C GLU A 41 -11.03 8.62 -13.91
N ARG A 42 -11.57 7.41 -13.77
CA ARG A 42 -11.83 6.81 -12.48
C ARG A 42 -10.51 6.59 -11.72
N ARG A 43 -9.50 6.13 -12.44
CA ARG A 43 -8.17 5.92 -11.87
C ARG A 43 -7.58 7.24 -11.31
N ARG A 44 -7.70 8.32 -12.08
CA ARG A 44 -7.21 9.63 -11.63
C ARG A 44 -7.97 10.11 -10.41
N GLU A 45 -9.29 9.94 -10.42
CA GLU A 45 -10.13 10.34 -9.30
C GLU A 45 -9.71 9.62 -8.01
N LEU A 46 -9.52 8.30 -8.10
CA LEU A 46 -9.11 7.51 -6.95
C LEU A 46 -7.71 7.90 -6.47
N ASP A 47 -6.78 8.09 -7.41
CA ASP A 47 -5.42 8.51 -7.06
C ASP A 47 -5.42 9.89 -6.39
N THR A 48 -6.20 10.82 -6.90
CA THR A 48 -6.31 12.16 -6.33
C THR A 48 -6.84 12.11 -4.90
N ARG A 49 -7.88 11.32 -4.67
CA ARG A 49 -8.45 11.17 -3.33
C ARG A 49 -7.45 10.58 -2.35
N LEU A 50 -6.70 9.57 -2.78
CA LEU A 50 -5.66 8.97 -1.93
C LEU A 50 -4.53 9.96 -1.66
N ALA A 51 -4.09 10.69 -2.67
CA ALA A 51 -3.04 11.69 -2.51
C ALA A 51 -3.46 12.79 -1.54
N GLN A 52 -4.70 13.26 -1.64
CA GLN A 52 -5.22 14.29 -0.73
C GLN A 52 -5.28 13.80 0.72
N ALA A 53 -5.71 12.57 0.92
CA ALA A 53 -5.75 11.99 2.25
C ALA A 53 -4.35 11.81 2.83
N LEU A 54 -3.41 11.34 2.00
CA LEU A 54 -2.03 11.10 2.42
C LEU A 54 -1.25 12.39 2.65
N ALA A 55 -1.69 13.50 2.08
CA ALA A 55 -1.07 14.80 2.34
C ALA A 55 -1.26 15.25 3.78
N ARG A 56 -2.29 14.74 4.46
CA ARG A 56 -2.58 15.07 5.85
C ARG A 56 -2.83 13.79 6.67
N PRO A 57 -1.79 12.97 6.85
CA PRO A 57 -1.98 11.65 7.47
C PRO A 57 -2.42 11.73 8.93
N GLY A 58 -2.12 12.83 9.61
CA GLY A 58 -2.50 13.00 11.01
C GLY A 58 -3.89 13.59 11.25
N ASP A 59 -4.61 13.96 10.18
CA ASP A 59 -5.94 14.55 10.35
C ASP A 59 -6.97 13.51 10.78
N ALA A 60 -7.94 13.96 11.57
CA ALA A 60 -9.07 13.13 11.92
C ALA A 60 -9.84 12.78 10.64
N GLY A 61 -10.21 11.53 10.48
CA GLY A 61 -10.96 11.08 9.33
C GLY A 61 -10.15 10.68 8.12
N THR A 62 -8.81 10.85 8.15
CA THR A 62 -7.96 10.43 7.03
C THR A 62 -8.09 8.94 6.74
N VAL A 63 -8.02 8.11 7.78
CA VAL A 63 -8.11 6.65 7.64
C VAL A 63 -9.48 6.27 7.05
N GLU A 64 -10.55 6.88 7.53
CA GLU A 64 -11.89 6.60 7.04
C GLU A 64 -12.05 6.98 5.57
N ARG A 65 -11.48 8.09 5.15
CA ARG A 65 -11.50 8.50 3.73
C ARG A 65 -10.76 7.49 2.86
N ILE A 66 -9.62 7.02 3.33
CA ILE A 66 -8.85 6.00 2.61
C ILE A 66 -9.66 4.71 2.51
N LEU A 67 -10.28 4.27 3.61
CA LEU A 67 -11.09 3.06 3.59
C LEU A 67 -12.27 3.16 2.63
N VAL A 68 -12.91 4.33 2.53
CA VAL A 68 -13.97 4.54 1.56
C VAL A 68 -13.48 4.34 0.14
N VAL A 69 -12.29 4.87 -0.19
CA VAL A 69 -11.70 4.69 -1.52
C VAL A 69 -11.39 3.22 -1.76
N LEU A 70 -10.74 2.56 -0.80
CA LEU A 70 -10.35 1.15 -0.95
C LEU A 70 -11.56 0.22 -1.12
N GLN A 71 -12.72 0.60 -0.57
CA GLN A 71 -13.93 -0.20 -0.69
C GLN A 71 -14.79 0.17 -1.89
N SER A 72 -14.45 1.22 -2.61
CA SER A 72 -15.27 1.73 -3.71
C SER A 72 -15.24 0.85 -4.96
N GLU A 73 -14.19 0.05 -5.14
CA GLU A 73 -14.03 -0.83 -6.29
C GLU A 73 -13.73 -2.25 -5.80
N PRO A 74 -14.30 -3.29 -6.40
CA PRO A 74 -14.05 -4.66 -5.94
C PRO A 74 -12.58 -5.07 -6.06
N GLU A 75 -11.88 -4.62 -7.10
CA GLU A 75 -10.47 -4.93 -7.29
C GLU A 75 -9.62 -4.30 -6.19
N LEU A 76 -9.92 -3.06 -5.80
CA LEU A 76 -9.22 -2.39 -4.72
C LEU A 76 -9.50 -3.06 -3.39
N ARG A 77 -10.74 -3.47 -3.17
CA ARG A 77 -11.14 -4.13 -1.94
C ARG A 77 -10.37 -5.44 -1.73
N THR A 78 -10.30 -6.25 -2.77
CA THR A 78 -9.57 -7.51 -2.73
C THR A 78 -8.09 -7.30 -2.49
N TRP A 79 -7.50 -6.37 -3.24
CA TRP A 79 -6.07 -6.06 -3.11
C TRP A 79 -5.75 -5.54 -1.71
N ALA A 80 -6.57 -4.61 -1.21
CA ALA A 80 -6.36 -4.01 0.10
C ALA A 80 -6.49 -5.02 1.22
N ALA A 81 -7.48 -5.92 1.13
CA ALA A 81 -7.65 -6.97 2.14
C ALA A 81 -6.41 -7.85 2.23
N HIS A 82 -5.85 -8.22 1.08
CA HIS A 82 -4.62 -9.01 1.05
C HIS A 82 -3.44 -8.25 1.66
N PHE A 83 -3.29 -6.98 1.27
CA PHE A 83 -2.20 -6.15 1.78
C PHE A 83 -2.28 -5.96 3.28
N LEU A 84 -3.47 -5.67 3.80
CA LEU A 84 -3.66 -5.44 5.23
C LEU A 84 -3.41 -6.71 6.05
N GLU A 85 -3.68 -7.87 5.48
CA GLU A 85 -3.43 -9.14 6.14
C GLU A 85 -1.95 -9.52 6.08
N ALA A 86 -1.34 -9.40 4.91
CA ALA A 86 0.02 -9.89 4.68
C ALA A 86 1.11 -8.85 4.95
N GLY A 87 0.76 -7.56 4.94
CA GLY A 87 1.73 -6.48 5.06
C GLY A 87 2.53 -6.19 3.80
N ASN A 88 2.24 -6.91 2.70
CA ASN A 88 2.91 -6.77 1.42
C ASN A 88 1.89 -6.83 0.30
N PRO A 89 2.18 -6.22 -0.87
CA PRO A 89 1.30 -6.36 -2.02
C PRO A 89 1.16 -7.83 -2.43
N PRO A 90 0.00 -8.23 -2.94
CA PRO A 90 -0.13 -9.57 -3.48
C PRO A 90 0.82 -9.74 -4.67
N ARG A 91 1.47 -10.90 -4.74
CA ARG A 91 2.33 -11.20 -5.86
C ARG A 91 1.46 -11.64 -7.02
N TYR A 92 1.53 -10.89 -8.11
CA TYR A 92 0.87 -11.28 -9.33
C TYR A 92 1.84 -12.09 -10.16
N THR A 93 1.50 -13.33 -10.35
CA THR A 93 2.14 -14.11 -11.40
C THR A 93 1.26 -13.93 -12.62
N GLU A 94 1.85 -13.54 -13.73
CA GLU A 94 1.12 -13.33 -14.96
C GLU A 94 0.39 -14.59 -15.43
N ARG A 95 0.64 -15.73 -14.82
CA ARG A 95 0.05 -17.00 -15.19
C ARG A 95 -0.77 -17.67 -14.11
N GLY A 96 -1.00 -17.00 -12.98
CA GLY A 96 -1.92 -17.50 -11.97
C GLY A 96 -1.55 -18.78 -11.23
N ASP A 97 -0.48 -19.44 -11.62
CA ASP A 97 -0.16 -20.79 -11.13
C ASP A 97 1.17 -20.89 -10.41
N TYR A 98 1.64 -19.84 -9.79
CA TYR A 98 2.87 -19.96 -9.03
C TYR A 98 2.60 -20.58 -7.67
N GLN A 99 2.93 -21.85 -7.55
CA GLN A 99 2.98 -22.48 -6.25
C GLN A 99 4.39 -22.32 -5.71
N PRO A 100 4.53 -21.71 -4.51
CA PRO A 100 5.84 -21.64 -3.89
C PRO A 100 6.35 -23.05 -3.66
N LEU A 101 7.60 -23.29 -4.05
CA LEU A 101 8.23 -24.59 -3.85
C LEU A 101 8.23 -24.92 -2.36
N PRO A 102 7.78 -26.13 -1.98
CA PRO A 102 7.82 -26.53 -0.59
C PRO A 102 9.27 -26.54 -0.09
N GLY A 103 9.51 -25.82 1.00
CA GLY A 103 10.84 -25.70 1.58
C GLY A 103 11.47 -24.33 1.51
N SER A 104 10.97 -23.43 0.66
CA SER A 104 11.44 -22.05 0.67
C SER A 104 10.53 -21.25 1.60
N GLY A 105 10.69 -21.47 2.89
CA GLY A 105 9.78 -20.93 3.88
C GLY A 105 9.96 -19.46 4.22
N GLU A 106 10.82 -18.75 3.50
CA GLU A 106 10.96 -17.32 3.77
C GLU A 106 10.45 -16.52 2.61
N ALA A 107 9.35 -15.82 2.84
CA ALA A 107 8.88 -14.83 1.91
C ALA A 107 9.96 -13.74 1.82
N VAL A 108 10.61 -13.65 0.68
CA VAL A 108 11.54 -12.56 0.44
C VAL A 108 10.71 -11.29 0.40
N GLN A 109 10.91 -10.41 1.37
CA GLN A 109 10.22 -9.13 1.38
C GLN A 109 10.67 -8.32 0.18
N ALA A 110 9.70 -7.82 -0.58
CA ALA A 110 9.99 -6.98 -1.71
C ALA A 110 10.67 -5.69 -1.23
N THR A 111 11.65 -5.21 -2.00
CA THR A 111 12.29 -3.95 -1.68
C THR A 111 11.29 -2.81 -1.83
N ARG A 112 11.19 -1.98 -0.83
CA ARG A 112 10.26 -0.86 -0.80
C ARG A 112 10.95 0.43 -1.24
N TYR A 113 10.26 1.17 -2.08
CA TYR A 113 10.68 2.51 -2.50
C TYR A 113 9.57 3.48 -2.12
N SER A 114 9.92 4.66 -1.64
CA SER A 114 8.93 5.65 -1.20
C SER A 114 9.26 7.04 -1.69
N CYS A 115 8.21 7.85 -1.87
CA CYS A 115 8.37 9.28 -2.13
C CYS A 115 8.87 9.97 -0.87
N PRO A 116 9.82 10.93 -0.97
CA PRO A 116 10.27 11.69 0.20
C PRO A 116 9.14 12.40 0.94
N GLU A 117 8.03 12.68 0.27
CA GLU A 117 6.84 13.29 0.88
C GLU A 117 5.91 12.28 1.53
N HIS A 118 6.22 11.00 1.47
CA HIS A 118 5.48 9.91 2.12
C HIS A 118 4.04 9.73 1.65
N ASP A 119 3.76 10.07 0.39
CA ASP A 119 2.43 9.87 -0.18
C ASP A 119 2.37 8.81 -1.27
N PHE A 120 3.47 8.09 -1.49
CA PHE A 120 3.55 7.06 -2.51
C PHE A 120 4.58 6.02 -2.10
N ALA A 121 4.24 4.75 -2.25
CA ALA A 121 5.15 3.64 -2.00
C ALA A 121 5.05 2.64 -3.14
N TRP A 122 6.17 2.04 -3.48
CA TRP A 122 6.24 1.05 -4.55
C TRP A 122 7.11 -0.11 -4.08
N TYR A 123 6.59 -1.31 -4.26
CA TYR A 123 7.29 -2.53 -3.88
C TYR A 123 7.77 -3.21 -5.15
N ARG A 124 9.10 -3.38 -5.28
CA ARG A 124 9.67 -4.00 -6.47
C ARG A 124 9.26 -5.46 -6.54
N ALA A 125 8.61 -5.85 -7.64
CA ALA A 125 8.23 -7.23 -7.87
C ALA A 125 9.35 -8.02 -8.57
N PHE A 126 10.09 -7.36 -9.46
CA PHE A 126 11.15 -7.99 -10.22
C PHE A 126 12.41 -7.13 -10.14
N LEU A 127 13.58 -7.81 -10.13
CA LEU A 127 14.87 -7.13 -10.00
C LEU A 127 15.16 -6.15 -11.13
N ASP A 128 14.59 -6.40 -12.31
CA ASP A 128 14.84 -5.59 -13.49
C ASP A 128 13.93 -4.37 -13.60
N GLU A 129 12.94 -4.26 -12.76
CA GLU A 129 11.99 -3.15 -12.86
C GLU A 129 12.59 -1.86 -12.34
N PRO A 130 12.61 -0.78 -13.17
CA PRO A 130 13.01 0.51 -12.66
C PRO A 130 11.90 1.10 -11.80
N PRO A 131 12.25 1.79 -10.69
CA PRO A 131 11.23 2.43 -9.88
C PRO A 131 10.53 3.57 -10.63
N PRO A 132 9.21 3.68 -10.50
CA PRO A 132 8.49 4.80 -11.09
C PRO A 132 8.77 6.08 -10.32
N ARG A 133 8.35 7.20 -10.88
CA ARG A 133 8.38 8.47 -10.16
C ARG A 133 7.07 8.69 -9.45
N CYS A 134 7.11 9.45 -8.35
CA CYS A 134 5.88 9.81 -7.64
C CYS A 134 4.95 10.60 -8.56
N PRO A 135 3.70 10.14 -8.76
CA PRO A 135 2.77 10.83 -9.65
C PRO A 135 2.33 12.20 -9.13
N THR A 136 2.42 12.44 -7.82
CA THR A 136 2.03 13.71 -7.23
C THR A 136 3.14 14.74 -7.32
N HIS A 137 4.38 14.35 -7.07
CA HIS A 137 5.51 15.28 -6.94
C HIS A 137 6.56 15.14 -8.05
N GLY A 138 6.52 14.07 -8.82
CA GLY A 138 7.52 13.80 -9.84
C GLY A 138 8.90 13.45 -9.29
N HIS A 139 9.02 13.26 -7.99
CA HIS A 139 10.31 12.91 -7.36
C HIS A 139 10.71 11.48 -7.67
N ALA A 140 12.01 11.24 -7.75
CA ALA A 140 12.53 9.89 -7.76
C ALA A 140 12.26 9.24 -6.41
N LEU A 141 11.84 7.99 -6.41
CA LEU A 141 11.57 7.27 -5.18
C LEU A 141 12.87 6.88 -4.50
N VAL A 142 12.86 6.92 -3.18
CA VAL A 142 14.00 6.56 -2.34
C VAL A 142 13.87 5.10 -1.92
N ARG A 143 14.94 4.34 -2.12
CA ARG A 143 14.98 2.95 -1.68
C ARG A 143 15.07 2.89 -0.16
N GLU A 144 14.20 2.10 0.43
CA GLU A 144 14.26 1.83 1.86
C GLU A 144 14.76 0.42 2.06
N ASP A 145 15.94 0.31 2.62
CA ASP A 145 16.49 -1.00 2.94
C ASP A 145 15.83 -1.53 4.21
N PRO A 146 15.54 -2.84 4.27
CA PRO A 146 15.04 -3.41 5.51
C PRO A 146 16.08 -3.22 6.61
N PRO A 147 15.64 -3.04 7.87
CA PRO A 147 16.59 -2.86 8.96
C PRO A 147 17.52 -4.08 9.02
N SER A 148 18.81 -3.82 8.88
CA SER A 148 19.79 -4.88 8.95
C SER A 148 19.97 -5.30 10.41
N CYS A 149 19.82 -6.57 10.66
CA CYS A 149 20.09 -7.14 11.97
C CYS A 149 21.59 -7.20 12.24
#